data_789930f8f64e5254bed1dcffbc90cb89
#
_entry.id   789930f8f64e5254bed1dcffbc90cb89
#
_cell.length_a   1.000
_cell.length_b   1.000
_cell.length_c   1.000
_cell.angle_alpha   90.00
_cell.angle_beta   90.00
_cell.angle_gamma   90.00
#
_symmetry.space_group_name_H-M   'P 1'
#
loop_
_entity.id
_entity.type
_entity.pdbx_description
1 polymer ?
#
loop_
_entity_poly.entity_id
_entity_poly.type
_entity_poly.pdbx_seq_one_letter_code
_entity_poly.pdbx_strand_id
1 'polypeptide(L)'
;MKKITATLVLSILTFFAFTQSNADVIGEWYNAEKDAVITIFEENNSLSGKITWMLYPNDENGNPKTDPLNPDESLRSRARLGMVMMNSFRHIEGKVWDNGKLYDPKKGKTYSGMITLKDANILDLRGYVGFSFLGRSSTWTRKLE
;
A
#
# COMPACT_ATOMS: atom_id res chain seq x y z
N MET A 1 -6.00 65.73 -26.65
CA MET A 1 -6.41 64.31 -26.73
C MET A 1 -5.49 63.52 -25.85
N LYS A 2 -6.01 63.05 -24.70
CA LYS A 2 -5.21 62.22 -23.75
C LYS A 2 -5.34 60.77 -24.14
N LYS A 3 -4.20 60.11 -24.50
CA LYS A 3 -4.16 58.67 -24.78
C LYS A 3 -4.09 57.95 -23.45
N ILE A 4 -5.13 57.18 -23.15
CA ILE A 4 -5.18 56.29 -21.99
C ILE A 4 -4.57 54.97 -22.43
N THR A 5 -3.36 54.68 -21.93
CA THR A 5 -2.72 53.38 -22.12
C THR A 5 -3.22 52.44 -21.02
N ALA A 6 -4.08 51.50 -21.37
CA ALA A 6 -4.54 50.47 -20.45
C ALA A 6 -3.45 49.38 -20.33
N THR A 7 -2.78 49.32 -19.19
CA THR A 7 -1.85 48.26 -18.84
C THR A 7 -2.63 47.05 -18.34
N LEU A 8 -2.67 46.00 -19.17
CA LEU A 8 -3.24 44.71 -18.82
C LEU A 8 -2.27 43.97 -17.88
N VAL A 9 -2.56 43.93 -16.59
CA VAL A 9 -1.83 43.15 -15.61
C VAL A 9 -2.36 41.71 -15.70
N LEU A 10 -1.60 40.83 -16.38
CA LEU A 10 -1.85 39.40 -16.45
C LEU A 10 -1.36 38.74 -15.16
N SER A 11 -2.24 38.55 -14.18
CA SER A 11 -1.92 37.78 -12.96
C SER A 11 -1.84 36.30 -13.29
N ILE A 12 -0.61 35.76 -13.33
CA ILE A 12 -0.36 34.32 -13.46
C ILE A 12 -0.63 33.69 -12.09
N LEU A 13 -1.82 33.08 -11.93
CA LEU A 13 -2.12 32.20 -10.81
C LEU A 13 -1.35 30.88 -11.03
N THR A 14 -0.21 30.74 -10.36
CA THR A 14 0.50 29.45 -10.28
C THR A 14 -0.31 28.54 -9.34
N PHE A 15 -1.07 27.62 -9.91
CA PHE A 15 -1.65 26.51 -9.17
C PHE A 15 -0.49 25.57 -8.79
N PHE A 16 -0.11 25.57 -7.52
CA PHE A 16 0.68 24.46 -6.97
C PHE A 16 -0.23 23.25 -6.90
N ALA A 17 -0.18 22.39 -7.91
CA ALA A 17 -0.77 21.07 -7.83
C ALA A 17 0.04 20.28 -6.77
N PHE A 18 -0.53 20.07 -5.58
CA PHE A 18 -0.02 19.09 -4.64
C PHE A 18 -0.23 17.71 -5.27
N THR A 19 0.79 17.23 -5.97
CA THR A 19 0.79 15.83 -6.41
C THR A 19 1.02 14.97 -5.17
N GLN A 20 0.01 14.18 -4.81
CA GLN A 20 0.17 13.13 -3.80
C GLN A 20 1.30 12.22 -4.25
N SER A 21 2.28 12.01 -3.38
CA SER A 21 3.47 11.21 -3.67
C SER A 21 3.35 9.82 -3.08
N ASN A 22 4.01 8.83 -3.71
CA ASN A 22 4.21 7.51 -3.10
C ASN A 22 4.83 7.62 -1.69
N ALA A 23 5.64 8.66 -1.44
CA ALA A 23 6.27 8.93 -0.15
C ALA A 23 5.29 8.99 1.02
N ASP A 24 4.03 9.40 0.80
CA ASP A 24 3.03 9.51 1.86
C ASP A 24 2.57 8.15 2.41
N VAL A 25 2.73 7.07 1.63
CA VAL A 25 2.35 5.71 2.02
C VAL A 25 3.56 4.88 2.44
N ILE A 26 4.77 5.27 2.03
CA ILE A 26 6.00 4.58 2.42
C ILE A 26 6.17 4.60 3.95
N GLY A 27 6.62 3.47 4.51
CA GLY A 27 6.88 3.30 5.93
C GLY A 27 6.31 2.01 6.49
N GLU A 28 6.27 1.93 7.80
CA GLU A 28 5.82 0.75 8.54
C GLU A 28 4.36 0.87 8.98
N TRP A 29 3.60 -0.18 8.74
CA TRP A 29 2.16 -0.21 9.02
C TRP A 29 1.78 -1.49 9.77
N TYR A 30 1.09 -1.33 10.89
CA TYR A 30 0.40 -2.44 11.54
C TYR A 30 -0.81 -2.84 10.70
N ASN A 31 -0.99 -4.14 10.47
CA ASN A 31 -2.25 -4.66 9.92
C ASN A 31 -3.41 -4.45 10.92
N ALA A 32 -4.63 -4.74 10.49
CA ALA A 32 -5.84 -4.51 11.30
C ALA A 32 -5.81 -5.27 12.63
N GLU A 33 -5.29 -6.50 12.63
CA GLU A 33 -5.17 -7.36 13.81
C GLU A 33 -3.99 -6.96 14.71
N LYS A 34 -3.10 -6.08 14.26
CA LYS A 34 -1.85 -5.70 14.92
C LYS A 34 -0.92 -6.87 15.25
N ASP A 35 -1.03 -7.94 14.49
CA ASP A 35 -0.19 -9.14 14.61
C ASP A 35 0.96 -9.19 13.61
N ALA A 36 1.03 -8.22 12.70
CA ALA A 36 2.12 -8.04 11.74
C ALA A 36 2.38 -6.56 11.45
N VAL A 37 3.63 -6.25 11.10
CA VAL A 37 4.05 -4.97 10.51
C VAL A 37 4.45 -5.23 9.07
N ILE A 38 3.91 -4.42 8.18
CA ILE A 38 4.24 -4.41 6.78
C ILE A 38 5.00 -3.12 6.46
N THR A 39 6.20 -3.25 5.94
CA THR A 39 6.96 -2.12 5.42
C THR A 39 6.59 -1.90 3.97
N ILE A 40 5.96 -0.77 3.69
CA ILE A 40 5.66 -0.32 2.32
C ILE A 40 6.85 0.47 1.79
N PHE A 41 7.29 0.14 0.60
CA PHE A 41 8.43 0.75 -0.09
C PHE A 41 8.13 0.93 -1.58
N GLU A 42 8.88 1.81 -2.23
CA GLU A 42 8.76 2.03 -3.66
C GLU A 42 9.74 1.16 -4.43
N GLU A 43 9.26 0.53 -5.49
CA GLU A 43 10.04 -0.23 -6.44
C GLU A 43 9.46 -0.05 -7.84
N ASN A 44 10.30 0.31 -8.82
CA ASN A 44 9.88 0.52 -10.21
C ASN A 44 8.67 1.46 -10.37
N ASN A 45 8.67 2.58 -9.64
CA ASN A 45 7.58 3.57 -9.63
C ASN A 45 6.21 2.99 -9.22
N SER A 46 6.22 1.97 -8.39
CA SER A 46 5.04 1.36 -7.77
C SER A 46 5.33 1.03 -6.32
N LEU A 47 4.27 0.89 -5.50
CA LEU A 47 4.43 0.49 -4.12
C LEU A 47 4.40 -1.03 -4.01
N SER A 48 5.32 -1.54 -3.19
CA SER A 48 5.39 -2.92 -2.73
C SER A 48 5.41 -2.95 -1.20
N GLY A 49 5.08 -4.09 -0.60
CA GLY A 49 5.09 -4.23 0.86
C GLY A 49 5.53 -5.63 1.28
N LYS A 50 6.39 -5.66 2.29
CA LYS A 50 6.92 -6.90 2.87
C LYS A 50 6.60 -6.98 4.37
N ILE A 51 6.40 -8.19 4.86
CA ILE A 51 6.22 -8.45 6.29
C ILE A 51 7.57 -8.30 6.98
N THR A 52 7.71 -7.30 7.86
CA THR A 52 8.97 -7.01 8.57
C THR A 52 8.94 -7.39 10.04
N TRP A 53 7.75 -7.60 10.57
CA TRP A 53 7.56 -8.07 11.94
C TRP A 53 6.27 -8.89 12.05
N MET A 54 6.27 -9.88 12.93
CA MET A 54 5.11 -10.69 13.29
C MET A 54 5.08 -10.89 14.80
N LEU A 55 3.90 -10.80 15.40
CA LEU A 55 3.70 -11.07 16.84
C LEU A 55 4.03 -12.53 17.18
N TYR A 56 3.69 -13.45 16.28
CA TYR A 56 3.97 -14.88 16.39
C TYR A 56 4.71 -15.36 15.13
N PRO A 57 6.06 -15.13 15.04
CA PRO A 57 6.80 -15.47 13.83
C PRO A 57 7.04 -16.98 13.65
N ASN A 58 6.95 -17.75 14.75
CA ASN A 58 7.20 -19.18 14.77
C ASN A 58 5.91 -19.99 14.98
N ASP A 59 5.94 -21.25 14.58
CA ASP A 59 4.91 -22.24 14.87
C ASP A 59 5.03 -22.79 16.30
N GLU A 60 4.15 -23.76 16.68
CA GLU A 60 4.12 -24.38 17.99
C GLU A 60 5.40 -25.18 18.32
N ASN A 61 6.17 -25.57 17.31
CA ASN A 61 7.44 -26.31 17.45
C ASN A 61 8.66 -25.36 17.48
N GLY A 62 8.45 -24.04 17.43
CA GLY A 62 9.51 -23.04 17.40
C GLY A 62 10.13 -22.77 16.03
N ASN A 63 9.60 -23.38 14.95
CA ASN A 63 10.11 -23.17 13.60
C ASN A 63 9.47 -21.92 12.97
N PRO A 64 10.21 -21.19 12.11
CA PRO A 64 9.64 -20.06 11.39
C PRO A 64 8.37 -20.45 10.61
N LYS A 65 7.30 -19.66 10.73
CA LYS A 65 6.10 -19.88 9.93
C LYS A 65 6.40 -19.74 8.45
N THR A 66 6.00 -20.74 7.67
CA THR A 66 6.19 -20.80 6.23
C THR A 66 4.90 -20.57 5.46
N ASP A 67 4.92 -20.78 4.16
CA ASP A 67 3.83 -20.50 3.22
C ASP A 67 3.27 -21.79 2.57
N PRO A 68 2.81 -22.78 3.38
CA PRO A 68 2.47 -24.11 2.89
C PRO A 68 1.28 -24.15 1.92
N LEU A 69 0.45 -23.11 1.90
CA LEU A 69 -0.71 -23.00 1.01
C LEU A 69 -0.39 -22.29 -0.30
N ASN A 70 0.90 -21.96 -0.55
CA ASN A 70 1.27 -21.32 -1.80
C ASN A 70 0.94 -22.23 -3.00
N PRO A 71 0.26 -21.73 -4.03
CA PRO A 71 -0.01 -22.50 -5.24
C PRO A 71 1.27 -22.93 -5.98
N ASP A 72 2.35 -22.15 -5.87
CA ASP A 72 3.69 -22.54 -6.31
C ASP A 72 4.38 -23.37 -5.22
N GLU A 73 4.58 -24.66 -5.49
CA GLU A 73 5.18 -25.59 -4.54
C GLU A 73 6.61 -25.21 -4.13
N SER A 74 7.37 -24.58 -5.03
CA SER A 74 8.72 -24.12 -4.76
C SER A 74 8.81 -23.04 -3.69
N LEU A 75 7.71 -22.31 -3.45
CA LEU A 75 7.60 -21.24 -2.48
C LEU A 75 6.99 -21.66 -1.13
N ARG A 76 6.52 -22.91 -0.99
CA ARG A 76 5.84 -23.35 0.24
C ARG A 76 6.72 -23.38 1.48
N SER A 77 8.02 -23.54 1.31
CA SER A 77 9.00 -23.54 2.41
C SER A 77 9.55 -22.16 2.77
N ARG A 78 9.21 -21.11 2.00
CA ARG A 78 9.68 -19.74 2.30
C ARG A 78 9.09 -19.25 3.62
N ALA A 79 9.88 -18.51 4.40
CA ALA A 79 9.41 -17.88 5.61
C ALA A 79 8.39 -16.77 5.28
N ARG A 80 7.35 -16.62 6.14
CA ARG A 80 6.42 -15.50 6.03
C ARG A 80 7.08 -14.17 6.43
N LEU A 81 7.95 -14.20 7.44
CA LEU A 81 8.73 -13.01 7.80
C LEU A 81 9.72 -12.68 6.65
N GLY A 82 9.69 -11.43 6.19
CA GLY A 82 10.46 -10.96 5.05
C GLY A 82 9.77 -11.16 3.68
N MET A 83 8.62 -11.86 3.63
CA MET A 83 7.89 -12.08 2.40
C MET A 83 7.31 -10.77 1.84
N VAL A 84 7.53 -10.53 0.55
CA VAL A 84 6.79 -9.50 -0.19
C VAL A 84 5.37 -10.05 -0.45
N MET A 85 4.38 -9.45 0.21
CA MET A 85 2.98 -9.88 0.13
C MET A 85 2.12 -8.98 -0.72
N MET A 86 2.60 -7.79 -1.04
CA MET A 86 1.89 -6.83 -1.89
C MET A 86 2.87 -6.17 -2.85
N ASN A 87 2.42 -5.91 -4.09
CA ASN A 87 3.26 -5.29 -5.12
C ASN A 87 2.41 -4.58 -6.19
N SER A 88 3.08 -3.80 -7.03
CA SER A 88 2.53 -3.16 -8.23
C SER A 88 1.41 -2.13 -7.98
N PHE A 89 1.27 -1.62 -6.76
CA PHE A 89 0.30 -0.55 -6.48
C PHE A 89 0.77 0.76 -7.10
N ARG A 90 -0.06 1.34 -7.97
CA ARG A 90 0.24 2.59 -8.67
C ARG A 90 -0.68 3.70 -8.21
N HIS A 91 -0.14 4.89 -8.04
CA HIS A 91 -0.95 6.07 -7.76
C HIS A 91 -1.91 6.33 -8.93
N ILE A 92 -3.20 6.45 -8.63
CA ILE A 92 -4.25 6.68 -9.62
C ILE A 92 -4.72 8.13 -9.54
N GLU A 93 -5.22 8.53 -8.37
CA GLU A 93 -5.70 9.88 -8.13
C GLU A 93 -5.75 10.18 -6.62
N GLY A 94 -5.64 11.44 -6.24
CA GLY A 94 -5.78 11.87 -4.85
C GLY A 94 -4.96 11.01 -3.90
N LYS A 95 -5.63 10.34 -2.97
CA LYS A 95 -5.02 9.46 -1.95
C LYS A 95 -5.27 7.97 -2.24
N VAL A 96 -5.34 7.60 -3.54
CA VAL A 96 -5.66 6.24 -3.97
C VAL A 96 -4.53 5.64 -4.81
N TRP A 97 -4.11 4.43 -4.46
CA TRP A 97 -3.22 3.56 -5.23
C TRP A 97 -3.96 2.27 -5.55
N ASP A 98 -3.98 1.88 -6.81
CA ASP A 98 -4.71 0.70 -7.31
C ASP A 98 -3.84 -0.16 -8.23
N ASN A 99 -4.45 -1.14 -8.88
CA ASN A 99 -3.82 -2.11 -9.78
C ASN A 99 -2.78 -2.99 -9.06
N GLY A 100 -2.78 -3.00 -7.73
CA GLY A 100 -1.89 -3.82 -6.94
C GLY A 100 -2.29 -5.29 -6.89
N LYS A 101 -1.35 -6.11 -6.45
CA LYS A 101 -1.55 -7.52 -6.08
C LYS A 101 -1.29 -7.69 -4.60
N LEU A 102 -2.19 -8.41 -3.94
CA LEU A 102 -2.16 -8.70 -2.53
C LEU A 102 -2.22 -10.21 -2.33
N TYR A 103 -1.14 -10.80 -1.83
CA TYR A 103 -1.09 -12.23 -1.50
C TYR A 103 -1.44 -12.46 -0.03
N ASP A 104 -2.38 -13.37 0.23
CA ASP A 104 -2.75 -13.81 1.56
C ASP A 104 -2.18 -15.20 1.86
N PRO A 105 -1.09 -15.30 2.65
CA PRO A 105 -0.46 -16.58 2.96
C PRO A 105 -1.31 -17.48 3.88
N LYS A 106 -2.33 -16.90 4.57
CA LYS A 106 -3.26 -17.69 5.39
C LYS A 106 -4.23 -18.49 4.52
N LYS A 107 -4.43 -18.09 3.27
CA LYS A 107 -5.33 -18.74 2.30
C LYS A 107 -4.63 -19.24 1.05
N GLY A 108 -3.38 -18.87 0.81
CA GLY A 108 -2.65 -19.18 -0.42
C GLY A 108 -3.27 -18.52 -1.66
N LYS A 109 -3.87 -17.34 -1.51
CA LYS A 109 -4.61 -16.65 -2.57
C LYS A 109 -4.07 -15.26 -2.84
N THR A 110 -4.06 -14.89 -4.12
CA THR A 110 -3.75 -13.52 -4.57
C THR A 110 -5.02 -12.80 -4.97
N TYR A 111 -5.16 -11.57 -4.49
CA TYR A 111 -6.24 -10.64 -4.78
C TYR A 111 -5.72 -9.45 -5.56
N SER A 112 -6.60 -8.76 -6.29
CA SER A 112 -6.35 -7.39 -6.68
C SER A 112 -6.41 -6.51 -5.44
N GLY A 113 -5.59 -5.45 -5.39
CA GLY A 113 -5.46 -4.60 -4.21
C GLY A 113 -5.57 -3.13 -4.53
N MET A 114 -6.18 -2.39 -3.60
CA MET A 114 -6.26 -0.93 -3.62
C MET A 114 -5.93 -0.38 -2.23
N ILE A 115 -5.10 0.66 -2.19
CA ILE A 115 -4.78 1.42 -0.98
C ILE A 115 -5.52 2.76 -1.06
N THR A 116 -6.15 3.15 0.05
CA THR A 116 -6.68 4.51 0.23
C THR A 116 -6.09 5.11 1.50
N LEU A 117 -5.29 6.15 1.38
CA LEU A 117 -4.73 6.86 2.52
C LEU A 117 -5.79 7.79 3.11
N LYS A 118 -6.24 7.52 4.32
CA LYS A 118 -7.28 8.32 5.02
C LYS A 118 -6.67 9.57 5.62
N ASP A 119 -5.55 9.41 6.30
CA ASP A 119 -4.71 10.48 6.85
C ASP A 119 -3.25 10.01 6.92
N ALA A 120 -2.37 10.79 7.53
CA ALA A 120 -0.94 10.47 7.62
C ALA A 120 -0.65 9.13 8.33
N ASN A 121 -1.56 8.66 9.18
CA ASN A 121 -1.36 7.50 10.06
C ASN A 121 -2.38 6.38 9.86
N ILE A 122 -3.33 6.54 8.95
CA ILE A 122 -4.40 5.56 8.70
C ILE A 122 -4.53 5.32 7.19
N LEU A 123 -4.48 4.07 6.79
CA LEU A 123 -4.82 3.65 5.44
C LEU A 123 -5.83 2.50 5.46
N ASP A 124 -6.63 2.41 4.43
CA ASP A 124 -7.44 1.24 4.11
C ASP A 124 -6.77 0.44 3.00
N LEU A 125 -6.53 -0.84 3.25
CA LEU A 125 -6.12 -1.81 2.24
C LEU A 125 -7.34 -2.63 1.83
N ARG A 126 -7.72 -2.58 0.56
CA ARG A 126 -8.84 -3.31 0.00
C ARG A 126 -8.36 -4.42 -0.92
N GLY A 127 -8.74 -5.66 -0.59
CA GLY A 127 -8.54 -6.82 -1.47
C GLY A 127 -9.85 -7.17 -2.19
N TYR A 128 -9.79 -7.48 -3.50
CA TYR A 128 -10.95 -7.81 -4.29
C TYR A 128 -10.64 -8.78 -5.42
N VAL A 129 -11.70 -9.44 -5.93
CA VAL A 129 -11.67 -10.27 -7.13
C VAL A 129 -12.64 -9.68 -8.14
N GLY A 130 -12.16 -9.39 -9.35
CA GLY A 130 -12.96 -8.75 -10.39
C GLY A 130 -13.12 -7.25 -10.13
N PHE A 131 -14.22 -6.85 -9.48
CA PHE A 131 -14.53 -5.43 -9.24
C PHE A 131 -14.24 -5.00 -7.82
N SER A 132 -13.67 -3.81 -7.64
CA SER A 132 -13.27 -3.29 -6.33
C SER A 132 -14.44 -3.13 -5.35
N PHE A 133 -15.67 -2.87 -5.81
CA PHE A 133 -16.85 -2.74 -4.95
C PHE A 133 -17.26 -4.06 -4.28
N LEU A 134 -16.83 -5.22 -4.81
CA LEU A 134 -17.08 -6.55 -4.21
C LEU A 134 -16.01 -6.95 -3.17
N GLY A 135 -14.99 -6.11 -2.97
CA GLY A 135 -13.86 -6.40 -2.09
C GLY A 135 -14.15 -6.19 -0.61
N ARG A 136 -13.14 -6.54 0.19
CA ARG A 136 -13.12 -6.30 1.63
C ARG A 136 -11.96 -5.38 1.98
N SER A 137 -12.21 -4.41 2.84
CA SER A 137 -11.20 -3.50 3.35
C SER A 137 -10.76 -3.88 4.75
N SER A 138 -9.48 -3.63 5.03
CA SER A 138 -8.93 -3.65 6.37
C SER A 138 -8.19 -2.33 6.63
N THR A 139 -8.38 -1.77 7.82
CA THR A 139 -7.75 -0.50 8.21
C THR A 139 -6.42 -0.77 8.89
N TRP A 140 -5.38 -0.18 8.35
CA TRP A 140 -4.02 -0.27 8.86
C TRP A 140 -3.60 1.04 9.52
N THR A 141 -2.79 0.95 10.56
CA THR A 141 -2.29 2.11 11.29
C THR A 141 -0.78 2.20 11.17
N ARG A 142 -0.26 3.43 10.97
CA ARG A 142 1.18 3.65 10.89
C ARG A 142 1.84 3.26 12.20
N LYS A 143 2.94 2.52 12.12
CA LYS A 143 3.81 2.28 13.26
C LYS A 143 4.66 3.53 13.45
N LEU A 144 4.38 4.25 14.53
CA LEU A 144 5.20 5.38 14.99
C LEU A 144 6.33 4.83 15.86
N GLU A 145 7.49 5.47 15.79
CA GLU A 145 8.66 5.13 16.61
C GLU A 145 8.37 5.26 18.12
#